data_44ec8e37efbc00dbc9859f9aec7da73e
#
_entry.id   44ec8e37efbc00dbc9859f9aec7da73e
#
_cell.length_a   1.000
_cell.length_b   1.000
_cell.length_c   1.000
_cell.angle_alpha   90.00
_cell.angle_beta   90.00
_cell.angle_gamma   90.00
#
_symmetry.space_group_name_H-M   'P 1'
#
loop_
_entity.id
_entity.type
_entity.pdbx_description
1 polymer ?
#
loop_
_entity_poly.entity_id
_entity_poly.type
_entity_poly.pdbx_seq_one_letter_code
_entity_poly.pdbx_strand_id
1 'polypeptide(L)'
;CARLLALLDMDADQSRYAERTVAEIEREQGITYAPMQRQAVALAAKAGVMLLTGGPGTGKTTTVRGIVALFQKMGLSIVLAAPTGRAAKRMSELTGMEAQTIHRLLGTTWNETAHQVTFQKTEKEPLEAEAVIVDEMSMVDVALFSALLRALRPGTRLVLVGDADQLPSVGAGNVFSDLIRSRKIETVFLREVFRQAERSAIIRNAH
;
A
#
# COMPACT_ATOMS: atom_id res chain seq x y z
N CYS A 1 -4.78 5.15 17.64
CA CYS A 1 -5.49 3.84 17.69
C CYS A 1 -6.96 3.94 17.28
N ALA A 2 -7.79 4.84 17.82
CA ALA A 2 -9.22 4.89 17.51
C ALA A 2 -9.55 5.04 16.02
N ARG A 3 -8.79 5.86 15.28
CA ARG A 3 -8.99 6.05 13.84
C ARG A 3 -8.66 4.82 13.00
N LEU A 4 -7.59 4.11 13.33
CA LEU A 4 -7.26 2.87 12.66
C LEU A 4 -8.36 1.83 12.89
N LEU A 5 -8.90 1.76 14.09
CA LEU A 5 -10.04 0.87 14.42
C LEU A 5 -11.29 1.24 13.62
N ALA A 6 -11.58 2.53 13.45
CA ALA A 6 -12.72 3.00 12.66
C ALA A 6 -12.60 2.65 11.16
N LEU A 7 -11.38 2.50 10.63
CA LEU A 7 -11.16 2.03 9.26
C LEU A 7 -11.29 0.49 9.13
N LEU A 8 -11.13 -0.26 10.23
CA LEU A 8 -11.30 -1.71 10.23
C LEU A 8 -12.78 -2.12 10.19
N ASP A 9 -13.66 -1.29 10.71
CA ASP A 9 -15.09 -1.56 10.84
C ASP A 9 -15.83 -1.28 9.50
N MET A 10 -15.41 -1.99 8.45
CA MET A 10 -16.06 -1.95 7.15
C MET A 10 -16.74 -3.28 6.86
N ASP A 11 -18.06 -3.25 6.83
CA ASP A 11 -18.89 -4.39 6.46
C ASP A 11 -18.91 -4.52 4.93
N ALA A 12 -18.23 -5.51 4.37
CA ALA A 12 -18.19 -5.72 2.93
C ALA A 12 -18.45 -7.18 2.56
N ASP A 13 -19.70 -7.52 2.32
CA ASP A 13 -20.06 -8.76 1.60
C ASP A 13 -19.76 -8.63 0.10
N GLN A 14 -18.49 -8.53 -0.24
CA GLN A 14 -18.02 -8.42 -1.64
C GLN A 14 -17.17 -9.62 -2.09
N SER A 15 -17.27 -10.76 -1.40
CA SER A 15 -16.43 -11.92 -1.68
C SER A 15 -16.53 -12.44 -3.12
N ARG A 16 -17.75 -12.65 -3.61
CA ARG A 16 -17.97 -13.17 -4.98
C ARG A 16 -17.57 -12.16 -6.05
N TYR A 17 -17.82 -10.88 -5.80
CA TYR A 17 -17.39 -9.80 -6.69
C TYR A 17 -15.87 -9.76 -6.79
N ALA A 18 -15.19 -9.79 -5.65
CA ALA A 18 -13.72 -9.76 -5.59
C ALA A 18 -13.09 -10.88 -6.41
N GLU A 19 -13.53 -12.13 -6.25
CA GLU A 19 -12.96 -13.28 -6.97
C GLU A 19 -13.17 -13.21 -8.49
N ARG A 20 -14.35 -12.79 -8.94
CA ARG A 20 -14.64 -12.58 -10.36
C ARG A 20 -13.76 -11.48 -10.94
N THR A 21 -13.64 -10.37 -10.24
CA THR A 21 -12.85 -9.22 -10.67
C THR A 21 -11.36 -9.56 -10.72
N VAL A 22 -10.85 -10.34 -9.77
CA VAL A 22 -9.46 -10.83 -9.82
C VAL A 22 -9.21 -11.68 -11.05
N ALA A 23 -10.11 -12.61 -11.38
CA ALA A 23 -9.99 -13.44 -12.58
C ALA A 23 -10.08 -12.62 -13.89
N GLU A 24 -10.83 -11.52 -13.90
CA GLU A 24 -10.86 -10.58 -15.02
C GLU A 24 -9.55 -9.82 -15.15
N ILE A 25 -8.99 -9.33 -14.04
CA ILE A 25 -7.70 -8.64 -14.03
C ILE A 25 -6.58 -9.55 -14.52
N GLU A 26 -6.55 -10.83 -14.09
CA GLU A 26 -5.58 -11.82 -14.57
C GLU A 26 -5.64 -11.96 -16.09
N ARG A 27 -6.84 -12.06 -16.66
CA ARG A 27 -7.03 -12.18 -18.12
C ARG A 27 -6.60 -10.90 -18.86
N GLU A 28 -6.99 -9.74 -18.37
CA GLU A 28 -6.65 -8.45 -18.99
C GLU A 28 -5.15 -8.14 -18.95
N GLN A 29 -4.49 -8.51 -17.86
CA GLN A 29 -3.05 -8.30 -17.71
C GLN A 29 -2.20 -9.43 -18.29
N GLY A 30 -2.80 -10.54 -18.70
CA GLY A 30 -2.10 -11.71 -19.24
C GLY A 30 -1.20 -12.39 -18.20
N ILE A 31 -1.58 -12.35 -16.93
CA ILE A 31 -0.83 -12.91 -15.81
C ILE A 31 -1.69 -13.87 -15.01
N THR A 32 -1.03 -14.75 -14.27
CA THR A 32 -1.68 -15.59 -13.25
C THR A 32 -1.04 -15.26 -11.90
N TYR A 33 -1.85 -14.83 -10.95
CA TYR A 33 -1.37 -14.57 -9.60
C TYR A 33 -1.06 -15.88 -8.85
N ALA A 34 0.02 -15.89 -8.10
CA ALA A 34 0.25 -16.93 -7.11
C ALA A 34 -0.87 -16.89 -6.04
N PRO A 35 -1.14 -18.00 -5.33
CA PRO A 35 -2.26 -18.08 -4.39
C PRO A 35 -2.31 -16.92 -3.39
N MET A 36 -1.17 -16.57 -2.78
CA MET A 36 -1.10 -15.47 -1.81
C MET A 36 -1.28 -14.09 -2.45
N GLN A 37 -0.81 -13.88 -3.69
CA GLN A 37 -1.05 -12.64 -4.43
C GLN A 37 -2.55 -12.50 -4.75
N ARG A 38 -3.17 -13.58 -5.24
CA ARG A 38 -4.61 -13.60 -5.52
C ARG A 38 -5.44 -13.31 -4.27
N GLN A 39 -5.06 -13.92 -3.14
CA GLN A 39 -5.68 -13.66 -1.85
C GLN A 39 -5.55 -12.19 -1.45
N ALA A 40 -4.36 -11.58 -1.61
CA ALA A 40 -4.14 -10.18 -1.27
C ALA A 40 -5.01 -9.24 -2.12
N VAL A 41 -5.09 -9.48 -3.44
CA VAL A 41 -5.95 -8.66 -4.32
C VAL A 41 -7.42 -8.81 -3.94
N ALA A 42 -7.89 -10.02 -3.67
CA ALA A 42 -9.27 -10.25 -3.25
C ALA A 42 -9.59 -9.64 -1.87
N LEU A 43 -8.62 -9.70 -0.93
CA LEU A 43 -8.76 -9.11 0.40
C LEU A 43 -8.92 -7.59 0.34
N ALA A 44 -8.21 -6.91 -0.56
CA ALA A 44 -8.30 -5.46 -0.72
C ALA A 44 -9.72 -4.97 -1.02
N ALA A 45 -10.56 -5.80 -1.64
CA ALA A 45 -11.97 -5.45 -1.88
C ALA A 45 -12.82 -5.46 -0.61
N LYS A 46 -12.40 -6.15 0.43
CA LYS A 46 -13.19 -6.40 1.65
C LYS A 46 -12.67 -5.60 2.86
N ALA A 47 -11.34 -5.54 2.99
CA ALA A 47 -10.72 -4.94 4.15
C ALA A 47 -10.75 -3.41 4.10
N GLY A 48 -11.08 -2.78 5.21
CA GLY A 48 -10.88 -1.34 5.40
C GLY A 48 -9.41 -1.00 5.55
N VAL A 49 -8.66 -1.88 6.24
CA VAL A 49 -7.19 -1.79 6.34
C VAL A 49 -6.59 -3.17 6.13
N MET A 50 -5.55 -3.27 5.31
CA MET A 50 -4.78 -4.49 5.14
C MET A 50 -3.28 -4.24 5.10
N LEU A 51 -2.51 -5.25 5.49
CA LEU A 51 -1.06 -5.27 5.40
C LEU A 51 -0.63 -6.28 4.33
N LEU A 52 0.29 -5.86 3.46
CA LEU A 52 0.94 -6.72 2.48
C LEU A 52 2.44 -6.72 2.76
N THR A 53 2.98 -7.86 3.16
CA THR A 53 4.40 -7.99 3.48
C THR A 53 5.06 -9.09 2.69
N GLY A 54 6.35 -8.92 2.41
CA GLY A 54 7.19 -9.90 1.73
C GLY A 54 8.56 -9.32 1.41
N GLY A 55 9.55 -10.17 1.30
CA GLY A 55 10.91 -9.80 0.95
C GLY A 55 11.07 -9.34 -0.51
N PRO A 56 12.30 -9.02 -0.91
CA PRO A 56 12.61 -8.69 -2.32
C PRO A 56 12.26 -9.87 -3.24
N GLY A 57 11.67 -9.57 -4.41
CA GLY A 57 11.34 -10.59 -5.42
C GLY A 57 10.12 -11.46 -5.11
N THR A 58 9.36 -11.21 -4.06
CA THR A 58 8.14 -11.97 -3.73
C THR A 58 6.90 -11.52 -4.51
N GLY A 59 7.04 -10.55 -5.41
CA GLY A 59 5.93 -10.10 -6.25
C GLY A 59 5.02 -9.06 -5.59
N LYS A 60 5.47 -8.33 -4.56
CA LYS A 60 4.72 -7.20 -3.97
C LYS A 60 4.21 -6.23 -5.02
N THR A 61 5.09 -5.82 -5.94
CA THR A 61 4.75 -4.90 -7.03
C THR A 61 3.62 -5.41 -7.93
N THR A 62 3.69 -6.68 -8.32
CA THR A 62 2.63 -7.31 -9.13
C THR A 62 1.31 -7.34 -8.39
N THR A 63 1.35 -7.63 -7.08
CA THR A 63 0.18 -7.61 -6.21
C THR A 63 -0.41 -6.21 -6.07
N VAL A 64 0.43 -5.19 -5.87
CA VAL A 64 -0.01 -3.77 -5.80
C VAL A 64 -0.67 -3.34 -7.10
N ARG A 65 -0.11 -3.70 -8.27
CA ARG A 65 -0.77 -3.45 -9.57
C ARG A 65 -2.15 -4.10 -9.67
N GLY A 66 -2.28 -5.31 -9.15
CA GLY A 66 -3.57 -6.00 -9.08
C GLY A 66 -4.56 -5.28 -8.19
N ILE A 67 -4.13 -4.82 -7.02
CA ILE A 67 -4.98 -4.04 -6.09
C ILE A 67 -5.41 -2.71 -6.73
N VAL A 68 -4.50 -2.01 -7.40
CA VAL A 68 -4.83 -0.79 -8.14
C VAL A 68 -5.89 -1.07 -9.22
N ALA A 69 -5.70 -2.10 -10.04
CA ALA A 69 -6.67 -2.49 -11.06
C ALA A 69 -8.03 -2.87 -10.46
N LEU A 70 -8.04 -3.56 -9.32
CA LEU A 70 -9.26 -3.88 -8.58
C LEU A 70 -9.99 -2.61 -8.14
N PHE A 71 -9.30 -1.68 -7.51
CA PHE A 71 -9.90 -0.43 -7.04
C PHE A 71 -10.39 0.45 -8.20
N GLN A 72 -9.69 0.46 -9.34
CA GLN A 72 -10.17 1.12 -10.57
C GLN A 72 -11.48 0.50 -11.08
N LYS A 73 -11.57 -0.83 -11.11
CA LYS A 73 -12.82 -1.54 -11.48
C LYS A 73 -13.96 -1.30 -10.48
N MET A 74 -13.66 -1.03 -9.23
CA MET A 74 -14.61 -0.60 -8.21
C MET A 74 -15.01 0.88 -8.34
N GLY A 75 -14.39 1.63 -9.24
CA GLY A 75 -14.64 3.06 -9.43
C GLY A 75 -14.13 3.96 -8.32
N LEU A 76 -13.17 3.48 -7.50
CA LEU A 76 -12.65 4.23 -6.37
C LEU A 76 -11.60 5.26 -6.80
N SER A 77 -11.62 6.42 -6.16
CA SER A 77 -10.53 7.39 -6.24
C SER A 77 -9.33 6.91 -5.43
N ILE A 78 -8.21 6.67 -6.13
CA ILE A 78 -7.01 6.03 -5.58
C ILE A 78 -5.89 7.05 -5.43
N VAL A 79 -5.20 7.01 -4.30
CA VAL A 79 -3.96 7.74 -4.06
C VAL A 79 -2.85 6.75 -3.72
N LEU A 80 -1.71 6.93 -4.38
CA LEU A 80 -0.50 6.15 -4.17
C LEU A 80 0.54 7.01 -3.45
N ALA A 81 1.13 6.48 -2.39
CA ALA A 81 2.12 7.20 -1.60
C ALA A 81 3.28 6.31 -1.16
N ALA A 82 4.42 6.94 -0.89
CA ALA A 82 5.60 6.29 -0.34
C ALA A 82 6.37 7.26 0.57
N PRO A 83 7.24 6.79 1.49
CA PRO A 83 8.00 7.68 2.37
C PRO A 83 9.05 8.53 1.64
N THR A 84 9.58 8.06 0.50
CA THR A 84 10.65 8.72 -0.24
C THR A 84 10.26 9.00 -1.69
N GLY A 85 10.86 10.04 -2.30
CA GLY A 85 10.64 10.37 -3.70
C GLY A 85 11.07 9.24 -4.66
N ARG A 86 12.13 8.51 -4.34
CA ARG A 86 12.59 7.36 -5.12
C ARG A 86 11.55 6.23 -5.12
N ALA A 87 11.01 5.91 -3.95
CA ALA A 87 9.97 4.89 -3.84
C ALA A 87 8.68 5.31 -4.54
N ALA A 88 8.27 6.57 -4.39
CA ALA A 88 7.10 7.11 -5.10
C ALA A 88 7.28 7.06 -6.62
N LYS A 89 8.44 7.48 -7.15
CA LYS A 89 8.74 7.39 -8.58
C LYS A 89 8.65 5.95 -9.08
N ARG A 90 9.28 5.01 -8.36
CA ARG A 90 9.21 3.59 -8.71
C ARG A 90 7.76 3.07 -8.71
N MET A 91 6.97 3.46 -7.72
CA MET A 91 5.56 3.07 -7.63
C MET A 91 4.77 3.61 -8.83
N SER A 92 5.02 4.86 -9.25
CA SER A 92 4.39 5.46 -10.44
C SER A 92 4.74 4.68 -11.70
N GLU A 93 6.02 4.37 -11.92
CA GLU A 93 6.49 3.62 -13.09
C GLU A 93 5.86 2.21 -13.18
N LEU A 94 5.67 1.56 -12.04
CA LEU A 94 5.17 0.19 -11.97
C LEU A 94 3.64 0.09 -12.05
N THR A 95 2.92 1.09 -11.59
CA THR A 95 1.45 1.11 -11.59
C THR A 95 0.84 1.87 -12.76
N GLY A 96 1.62 2.73 -13.40
CA GLY A 96 1.12 3.67 -14.42
C GLY A 96 0.29 4.83 -13.86
N MET A 97 0.22 4.97 -12.52
CA MET A 97 -0.47 6.05 -11.82
C MET A 97 0.53 6.94 -11.09
N GLU A 98 0.23 8.23 -10.98
CA GLU A 98 1.07 9.14 -10.20
C GLU A 98 1.06 8.75 -8.71
N ALA A 99 2.26 8.52 -8.18
CA ALA A 99 2.50 8.35 -6.75
C ALA A 99 3.33 9.51 -6.23
N GLN A 100 3.13 9.88 -4.97
CA GLN A 100 3.85 10.98 -4.35
C GLN A 100 4.39 10.60 -2.97
N THR A 101 5.23 11.44 -2.40
CA THR A 101 5.66 11.19 -1.02
C THR A 101 4.52 11.46 -0.04
N ILE A 102 4.49 10.73 1.09
CA ILE A 102 3.50 10.97 2.15
C ILE A 102 3.52 12.44 2.59
N HIS A 103 4.71 13.04 2.70
CA HIS A 103 4.86 14.46 3.05
C HIS A 103 4.19 15.38 2.03
N ARG A 104 4.39 15.13 0.74
CA ARG A 104 3.75 15.91 -0.33
C ARG A 104 2.22 15.71 -0.33
N LEU A 105 1.78 14.47 -0.14
CA LEU A 105 0.36 14.12 -0.05
C LEU A 105 -0.34 14.87 1.08
N LEU A 106 0.33 15.00 2.22
CA LEU A 106 -0.22 15.69 3.39
C LEU A 106 -0.08 17.23 3.32
N GLY A 107 0.60 17.75 2.31
CA GLY A 107 0.84 19.19 2.16
C GLY A 107 1.72 19.71 3.28
N THR A 108 2.99 19.29 3.28
CA THR A 108 3.96 19.69 4.30
C THR A 108 4.26 21.19 4.20
N THR A 109 4.13 21.89 5.31
CA THR A 109 4.52 23.29 5.48
C THR A 109 5.44 23.45 6.68
N TRP A 110 6.36 24.41 6.59
CA TRP A 110 7.21 24.76 7.72
C TRP A 110 6.53 25.87 8.53
N ASN A 111 6.31 25.61 9.81
CA ASN A 111 5.81 26.64 10.73
C ASN A 111 7.00 27.34 11.38
N GLU A 112 7.27 28.58 10.98
CA GLU A 112 8.40 29.37 11.50
C GLU A 112 8.27 29.70 12.98
N THR A 113 7.04 29.92 13.46
CA THR A 113 6.80 30.26 14.87
C THR A 113 7.01 29.08 15.80
N ALA A 114 6.61 27.90 15.37
CA ALA A 114 6.70 26.66 16.16
C ALA A 114 8.01 25.88 15.88
N HIS A 115 8.82 26.29 14.90
CA HIS A 115 10.01 25.56 14.43
C HIS A 115 9.75 24.07 14.16
N GLN A 116 8.59 23.75 13.58
CA GLN A 116 8.19 22.37 13.29
C GLN A 116 7.48 22.23 11.96
N VAL A 117 7.53 21.01 11.44
CA VAL A 117 6.78 20.61 10.25
C VAL A 117 5.30 20.46 10.62
N THR A 118 4.43 21.08 9.83
CA THR A 118 2.98 20.93 9.94
C THR A 118 2.41 20.38 8.64
N PHE A 119 1.23 19.79 8.72
CA PHE A 119 0.54 19.20 7.58
C PHE A 119 -0.77 19.94 7.33
N GLN A 120 -1.08 20.24 6.05
CA GLN A 120 -2.33 20.86 5.64
C GLN A 120 -3.49 19.87 5.72
N LYS A 121 -3.26 18.63 5.22
CA LYS A 121 -4.26 17.57 5.28
C LYS A 121 -4.36 17.00 6.69
N THR A 122 -5.55 17.15 7.26
CA THR A 122 -5.86 16.81 8.65
C THR A 122 -7.30 16.32 8.75
N GLU A 123 -7.80 16.16 9.96
CA GLU A 123 -9.20 15.84 10.24
C GLU A 123 -10.18 16.89 9.72
N LYS A 124 -9.74 18.15 9.68
CA LYS A 124 -10.58 19.28 9.24
C LYS A 124 -10.58 19.42 7.72
N GLU A 125 -9.48 19.01 7.09
CA GLU A 125 -9.31 19.02 5.65
C GLU A 125 -8.72 17.67 5.20
N PRO A 126 -9.52 16.60 5.18
CA PRO A 126 -9.03 15.27 4.87
C PRO A 126 -8.70 15.10 3.38
N LEU A 127 -7.99 14.01 3.07
CA LEU A 127 -7.73 13.58 1.70
C LEU A 127 -9.06 13.20 1.02
N GLU A 128 -9.19 13.55 -0.24
CA GLU A 128 -10.36 13.20 -1.07
C GLU A 128 -10.15 11.87 -1.79
N ALA A 129 -9.65 10.87 -1.08
CA ALA A 129 -9.36 9.56 -1.62
C ALA A 129 -10.22 8.49 -0.92
N GLU A 130 -10.77 7.56 -1.71
CA GLU A 130 -11.53 6.41 -1.22
C GLU A 130 -10.62 5.20 -0.96
N ALA A 131 -9.45 5.18 -1.60
CA ALA A 131 -8.41 4.18 -1.36
C ALA A 131 -7.03 4.85 -1.33
N VAL A 132 -6.22 4.48 -0.34
CA VAL A 132 -4.84 4.91 -0.20
C VAL A 132 -3.94 3.70 -0.11
N ILE A 133 -2.93 3.63 -0.97
CA ILE A 133 -1.93 2.56 -0.95
C ILE A 133 -0.58 3.20 -0.61
N VAL A 134 0.04 2.71 0.45
CA VAL A 134 1.35 3.20 0.91
C VAL A 134 2.37 2.08 0.79
N ASP A 135 3.41 2.30 0.00
CA ASP A 135 4.54 1.37 -0.13
C ASP A 135 5.72 1.77 0.77
N GLU A 136 6.65 0.85 0.98
CA GLU A 136 7.85 1.00 1.84
C GLU A 136 7.51 1.41 3.28
N MET A 137 6.45 0.82 3.85
CA MET A 137 5.96 1.15 5.20
C MET A 137 6.98 0.90 6.31
N SER A 138 7.99 0.06 6.10
CA SER A 138 9.10 -0.13 7.04
C SER A 138 9.88 1.16 7.35
N MET A 139 9.85 2.14 6.44
CA MET A 139 10.52 3.44 6.58
C MET A 139 9.63 4.53 7.21
N VAL A 140 8.38 4.23 7.53
CA VAL A 140 7.42 5.20 8.07
C VAL A 140 7.42 5.15 9.59
N ASP A 141 7.68 6.29 10.23
CA ASP A 141 7.66 6.42 11.68
C ASP A 141 6.25 6.68 12.25
N VAL A 142 6.13 6.66 13.57
CA VAL A 142 4.85 6.86 14.27
C VAL A 142 4.25 8.23 14.00
N ALA A 143 5.05 9.28 13.91
CA ALA A 143 4.58 10.64 13.72
C ALA A 143 3.96 10.82 12.33
N LEU A 144 4.67 10.37 11.29
CA LEU A 144 4.19 10.43 9.91
C LEU A 144 2.96 9.54 9.68
N PHE A 145 2.96 8.34 10.25
CA PHE A 145 1.81 7.44 10.18
C PHE A 145 0.59 8.02 10.90
N SER A 146 0.77 8.62 12.07
CA SER A 146 -0.29 9.29 12.79
C SER A 146 -0.87 10.46 11.99
N ALA A 147 -0.02 11.27 11.35
CA ALA A 147 -0.45 12.36 10.48
C ALA A 147 -1.27 11.84 9.29
N LEU A 148 -0.81 10.77 8.64
CA LEU A 148 -1.54 10.12 7.56
C LEU A 148 -2.93 9.65 8.00
N LEU A 149 -3.02 8.92 9.11
CA LEU A 149 -4.31 8.44 9.64
C LEU A 149 -5.27 9.58 9.97
N ARG A 150 -4.77 10.72 10.41
CA ARG A 150 -5.58 11.91 10.70
C ARG A 150 -6.14 12.57 9.44
N ALA A 151 -5.47 12.40 8.33
CA ALA A 151 -5.89 12.92 7.04
C ALA A 151 -6.87 12.02 6.28
N LEU A 152 -7.07 10.76 6.72
CA LEU A 152 -8.01 9.84 6.08
C LEU A 152 -9.46 10.08 6.55
N ARG A 153 -10.40 9.95 5.62
CA ARG A 153 -11.84 9.94 5.92
C ARG A 153 -12.27 8.58 6.50
N PRO A 154 -13.30 8.53 7.33
CA PRO A 154 -13.97 7.27 7.63
C PRO A 154 -14.41 6.58 6.32
N GLY A 155 -14.20 5.27 6.23
CA GLY A 155 -14.53 4.50 5.03
C GLY A 155 -13.43 4.49 3.94
N THR A 156 -12.35 5.25 4.08
CA THR A 156 -11.18 5.13 3.19
C THR A 156 -10.50 3.78 3.38
N ARG A 157 -10.28 3.05 2.29
CA ARG A 157 -9.50 1.81 2.29
C ARG A 157 -8.01 2.12 2.38
N LEU A 158 -7.30 1.43 3.25
CA LEU A 158 -5.87 1.64 3.49
C LEU A 158 -5.08 0.35 3.27
N VAL A 159 -4.23 0.34 2.26
CA VAL A 159 -3.32 -0.77 1.96
C VAL A 159 -1.90 -0.35 2.32
N LEU A 160 -1.31 -1.03 3.27
CA LEU A 160 0.05 -0.78 3.76
C LEU A 160 0.97 -1.89 3.26
N VAL A 161 1.94 -1.53 2.44
CA VAL A 161 2.88 -2.45 1.80
C VAL A 161 4.28 -2.24 2.35
N GLY A 162 4.97 -3.31 2.66
CA GLY A 162 6.32 -3.22 3.19
C GLY A 162 7.02 -4.57 3.29
N ASP A 163 8.18 -4.54 3.90
CA ASP A 163 8.96 -5.73 4.22
C ASP A 163 9.18 -5.77 5.73
N ALA A 164 8.61 -6.77 6.40
CA ALA A 164 8.71 -6.90 7.85
C ALA A 164 10.14 -7.20 8.35
N ASP A 165 10.98 -7.73 7.45
CA ASP A 165 12.36 -8.12 7.75
C ASP A 165 13.37 -6.99 7.44
N GLN A 166 12.91 -5.87 6.85
CA GLN A 166 13.77 -4.70 6.65
C GLN A 166 14.05 -3.96 7.96
N LEU A 167 15.19 -3.24 7.97
CA LEU A 167 15.55 -2.37 9.08
C LEU A 167 14.45 -1.31 9.31
N PRO A 168 14.13 -1.01 10.57
CA PRO A 168 13.11 -0.01 10.90
C PRO A 168 13.54 1.40 10.45
N SER A 169 12.56 2.32 10.44
CA SER A 169 12.79 3.73 10.19
C SER A 169 13.82 4.32 11.17
N VAL A 170 14.49 5.41 10.75
CA VAL A 170 15.38 6.18 11.62
C VAL A 170 14.61 6.91 12.72
N GLY A 171 13.29 7.15 12.51
CA GLY A 171 12.39 7.75 13.47
C GLY A 171 11.93 6.79 14.57
N ALA A 172 11.21 7.32 15.56
CA ALA A 172 10.72 6.55 16.69
C ALA A 172 9.65 5.52 16.27
N GLY A 173 9.83 4.26 16.70
CA GLY A 173 8.88 3.17 16.55
C GLY A 173 9.04 2.37 15.25
N ASN A 174 8.56 1.14 15.29
CA ASN A 174 8.50 0.24 14.13
C ASN A 174 7.03 -0.04 13.79
N VAL A 175 6.38 0.98 13.21
CA VAL A 175 4.93 0.96 12.96
C VAL A 175 4.50 -0.30 12.20
N PHE A 176 5.16 -0.63 11.11
CA PHE A 176 4.76 -1.74 10.25
C PHE A 176 4.85 -3.08 10.96
N SER A 177 5.97 -3.35 11.64
CA SER A 177 6.15 -4.58 12.43
C SER A 177 5.19 -4.65 13.62
N ASP A 178 4.93 -3.52 14.28
CA ASP A 178 4.01 -3.48 15.42
C ASP A 178 2.56 -3.74 14.97
N LEU A 179 2.15 -3.21 13.81
CA LEU A 179 0.85 -3.51 13.21
C LEU A 179 0.72 -5.01 12.90
N ILE A 180 1.73 -5.64 12.29
CA ILE A 180 1.76 -7.08 12.01
C ILE A 180 1.66 -7.88 13.32
N ARG A 181 2.47 -7.53 14.33
CA ARG A 181 2.49 -8.20 15.64
C ARG A 181 1.18 -8.08 16.39
N SER A 182 0.45 -7.00 16.19
CA SER A 182 -0.84 -6.79 16.84
C SER A 182 -1.88 -7.84 16.47
N ARG A 183 -1.75 -8.46 15.29
CA ARG A 183 -2.71 -9.43 14.73
C ARG A 183 -4.15 -8.90 14.66
N LYS A 184 -4.32 -7.60 14.66
CA LYS A 184 -5.64 -6.93 14.58
C LYS A 184 -6.02 -6.53 13.17
N ILE A 185 -5.05 -6.57 12.25
CA ILE A 185 -5.23 -6.17 10.86
C ILE A 185 -4.94 -7.37 9.97
N GLU A 186 -5.79 -7.58 8.99
CA GLU A 186 -5.61 -8.61 7.97
C GLU A 186 -4.26 -8.43 7.28
N THR A 187 -3.43 -9.46 7.35
CA THR A 187 -2.05 -9.43 6.85
C THR A 187 -1.82 -10.56 5.87
N VAL A 188 -1.35 -10.24 4.68
CA VAL A 188 -0.93 -11.22 3.69
C VAL A 188 0.59 -11.24 3.58
N PHE A 189 1.16 -12.44 3.73
CA PHE A 189 2.59 -12.69 3.65
C PHE A 189 2.94 -13.31 2.30
N LEU A 190 3.65 -12.58 1.45
CA LEU A 190 4.17 -13.11 0.20
C LEU A 190 5.53 -13.79 0.48
N ARG A 191 5.56 -15.11 0.39
CA ARG A 191 6.75 -15.92 0.71
C ARG A 191 7.43 -16.52 -0.52
N GLU A 192 6.72 -16.65 -1.62
CA GLU A 192 7.25 -17.22 -2.85
C GLU A 192 8.18 -16.22 -3.55
N VAL A 193 9.41 -16.63 -3.80
CA VAL A 193 10.40 -15.80 -4.52
C VAL A 193 10.37 -16.16 -6.00
N PHE A 194 9.96 -15.22 -6.84
CA PHE A 194 9.91 -15.38 -8.29
C PHE A 194 11.27 -15.05 -8.92
N ARG A 195 12.16 -16.04 -9.02
CA ARG A 195 13.51 -15.89 -9.60
C ARG A 195 13.55 -15.87 -11.14
N GLN A 196 12.53 -15.47 -11.86
CA GLN A 196 12.49 -15.67 -13.31
C GLN A 196 12.90 -14.48 -14.21
N ALA A 197 13.26 -13.32 -13.69
CA ALA A 197 13.61 -12.18 -14.56
C ALA A 197 15.09 -12.10 -14.97
N GLU A 198 16.03 -12.72 -14.25
CA GLU A 198 17.47 -12.53 -14.54
C GLU A 198 18.09 -13.58 -15.45
N ARG A 199 17.52 -14.77 -15.58
CA ARG A 199 18.08 -15.81 -16.47
C ARG A 199 17.82 -15.58 -17.97
N SER A 200 16.79 -14.81 -18.33
CA SER A 200 16.44 -14.57 -19.73
C SER A 200 17.33 -13.52 -20.41
N ALA A 201 17.94 -12.60 -19.66
CA ALA A 201 18.83 -11.57 -20.20
C ALA A 201 20.27 -12.09 -20.44
N ILE A 202 20.74 -13.04 -19.62
CA ILE A 202 22.10 -13.59 -19.73
C ILE A 202 22.22 -14.56 -20.90
N ILE A 203 21.16 -15.25 -21.28
CA ILE A 203 21.17 -16.24 -22.39
C ILE A 203 21.11 -15.56 -23.76
N ARG A 204 20.63 -14.32 -23.88
CA ARG A 204 20.56 -13.59 -25.16
C ARG A 204 21.87 -12.93 -25.59
N ASN A 205 22.84 -12.79 -24.71
CA ASN A 205 24.13 -12.14 -24.99
C ASN A 205 25.29 -13.14 -25.20
N ALA A 206 25.01 -14.44 -25.34
CA ALA A 206 26.00 -15.50 -25.54
C ALA A 206 25.90 -16.17 -26.91
N HIS A 207 25.44 -15.43 -27.94
CA HIS A 207 25.56 -15.84 -29.34
C HIS A 207 25.99 -14.66 -30.21
#